data_132aa52532e9a08d1d7c2846d0f18e9d
#
_entry.id   132aa52532e9a08d1d7c2846d0f18e9d
#
_cell.length_a   1.000
_cell.length_b   1.000
_cell.length_c   1.000
_cell.angle_alpha   90.00
_cell.angle_beta   90.00
_cell.angle_gamma   90.00
#
_symmetry.space_group_name_H-M   'P 1'
#
loop_
_entity.id
_entity.type
_entity.pdbx_description
1 polymer ?
#
loop_
_entity_poly.entity_id
_entity_poly.type
_entity_poly.pdbx_seq_one_letter_code
_entity_poly.pdbx_strand_id
1 'polypeptide(L)'
;WQNIGKYRYYLGTDGQMHLGWITSGGKTYYMKKTGEDGIRGHMLRGWQNIGKYRYYLGTDGQMHLGWITSGGKTYFLKRTGEDAIRGHMLKSWQNIDGKTYYFGSTGAMSTGWQKIGKYYFYFKATGDFGLKGQMFTGLKRVSGKTYYFKMTGDPGVKGARFTNYTYTVNGKTYHFGSDGVGVEITGGYVYATDPENGKSYKLESEFYTDPQIGNGANQVTQTEFLAAVLYTEAGDQGVAGQTMVATVIYNRMMSSSFPDSMNFVVYAAQQFEVARNGRLTELLEGIRDNDAESLRKINQYGSMEAAKTATQIYEDYRDGKVSKRIIPNVSALKNKDFSYLYFMTHKAFENLGLDEKKCDVFKYDDHIFFKNWVK
;
A
#
# COMPACT_ATOMS: atom_id res chain seq x y z
N TRP A 1 -29.01 21.19 -41.88
CA TRP A 1 -27.55 21.26 -41.99
C TRP A 1 -27.12 22.03 -43.21
N GLN A 2 -26.23 23.03 -43.02
CA GLN A 2 -25.70 23.86 -44.11
C GLN A 2 -24.18 23.85 -44.09
N ASN A 3 -23.55 23.72 -45.27
CA ASN A 3 -22.12 23.88 -45.43
C ASN A 3 -21.86 25.29 -45.98
N ILE A 4 -21.11 26.11 -45.26
CA ILE A 4 -20.77 27.48 -45.65
C ILE A 4 -19.25 27.60 -45.61
N GLY A 5 -18.63 27.69 -46.77
CA GLY A 5 -17.17 27.56 -46.90
C GLY A 5 -16.69 26.21 -46.39
N LYS A 6 -15.69 26.24 -45.50
CA LYS A 6 -15.11 25.02 -44.84
C LYS A 6 -15.86 24.58 -43.59
N TYR A 7 -16.88 25.28 -43.16
CA TYR A 7 -17.60 25.04 -41.93
C TYR A 7 -18.97 24.48 -42.14
N ARG A 8 -19.49 23.69 -41.19
CA ARG A 8 -20.82 23.13 -41.17
C ARG A 8 -21.64 23.74 -40.05
N TYR A 9 -22.85 24.16 -40.34
CA TYR A 9 -23.78 24.84 -39.43
C TYR A 9 -25.09 24.08 -39.34
N TYR A 10 -25.82 24.27 -38.24
CA TYR A 10 -27.16 23.77 -38.07
C TYR A 10 -28.12 24.94 -37.87
N LEU A 11 -29.08 25.06 -38.80
CA LEU A 11 -30.11 26.08 -38.77
C LEU A 11 -31.44 25.43 -38.37
N GLY A 12 -32.22 26.15 -37.53
CA GLY A 12 -33.57 25.78 -37.20
C GLY A 12 -34.53 25.89 -38.42
N THR A 13 -35.75 25.45 -38.22
CA THR A 13 -36.82 25.60 -39.24
C THR A 13 -37.16 27.07 -39.49
N ASP A 14 -36.85 27.94 -38.57
CA ASP A 14 -36.96 29.39 -38.63
C ASP A 14 -35.74 30.07 -39.29
N GLY A 15 -34.79 29.28 -39.79
CA GLY A 15 -33.55 29.78 -40.38
C GLY A 15 -32.49 30.27 -39.40
N GLN A 16 -32.77 30.27 -38.11
CA GLN A 16 -31.80 30.73 -37.08
C GLN A 16 -30.68 29.70 -36.83
N MET A 17 -29.49 30.20 -36.66
CA MET A 17 -28.30 29.37 -36.39
C MET A 17 -28.31 28.88 -34.94
N HIS A 18 -28.25 27.56 -34.76
CA HIS A 18 -28.15 26.94 -33.46
C HIS A 18 -26.74 27.06 -32.85
N LEU A 19 -26.66 27.24 -31.51
CA LEU A 19 -25.43 27.31 -30.74
C LEU A 19 -25.46 26.31 -29.59
N GLY A 20 -24.30 25.78 -29.24
CA GLY A 20 -24.18 24.82 -28.13
C GLY A 20 -24.56 23.40 -28.54
N TRP A 21 -25.03 22.62 -27.57
CA TRP A 21 -25.47 21.24 -27.82
C TRP A 21 -26.73 21.18 -28.63
N ILE A 22 -26.72 20.32 -29.66
CA ILE A 22 -27.89 20.00 -30.46
C ILE A 22 -28.00 18.48 -30.63
N THR A 23 -29.23 18.01 -30.83
CA THR A 23 -29.51 16.63 -31.23
C THR A 23 -30.16 16.64 -32.63
N SER A 24 -29.59 15.87 -33.52
CA SER A 24 -30.12 15.73 -34.89
C SER A 24 -29.94 14.29 -35.37
N GLY A 25 -31.02 13.64 -35.82
CA GLY A 25 -30.99 12.25 -36.24
C GLY A 25 -30.54 11.28 -35.16
N GLY A 26 -30.89 11.52 -33.86
CA GLY A 26 -30.47 10.71 -32.72
C GLY A 26 -29.01 10.88 -32.32
N LYS A 27 -28.28 11.78 -32.94
CA LYS A 27 -26.85 12.06 -32.69
C LYS A 27 -26.69 13.44 -32.05
N THR A 28 -25.73 13.59 -31.13
CA THR A 28 -25.44 14.83 -30.40
C THR A 28 -24.20 15.51 -31.00
N TYR A 29 -24.31 16.81 -31.23
CA TYR A 29 -23.27 17.67 -31.81
C TYR A 29 -23.10 18.92 -30.94
N TYR A 30 -21.98 19.62 -31.12
CA TYR A 30 -21.76 20.89 -30.46
C TYR A 30 -21.44 21.99 -31.47
N MET A 31 -22.28 23.02 -31.47
CA MET A 31 -22.14 24.20 -32.28
C MET A 31 -21.41 25.29 -31.48
N LYS A 32 -20.35 25.84 -32.00
CA LYS A 32 -19.48 26.80 -31.29
C LYS A 32 -20.29 28.02 -30.83
N LYS A 33 -20.25 28.31 -29.49
CA LYS A 33 -21.04 29.39 -28.90
C LYS A 33 -20.41 30.77 -29.06
N THR A 34 -19.09 30.86 -29.17
CA THR A 34 -18.31 32.11 -29.17
C THR A 34 -17.47 32.21 -30.41
N GLY A 35 -17.04 33.41 -30.75
CA GLY A 35 -16.19 33.72 -31.90
C GLY A 35 -16.79 34.82 -32.78
N GLU A 36 -16.00 35.32 -33.73
CA GLU A 36 -16.40 36.31 -34.72
C GLU A 36 -17.41 35.72 -35.70
N ASP A 37 -18.10 36.58 -36.42
CA ASP A 37 -19.01 36.18 -37.50
C ASP A 37 -18.29 35.28 -38.53
N GLY A 38 -18.96 34.19 -38.89
CA GLY A 38 -18.37 33.15 -39.75
C GLY A 38 -17.61 32.03 -39.01
N ILE A 39 -17.27 32.22 -37.71
CA ILE A 39 -16.65 31.19 -36.87
C ILE A 39 -17.61 30.75 -35.75
N ARG A 40 -18.50 31.63 -35.31
CA ARG A 40 -19.56 31.30 -34.37
C ARG A 40 -20.57 30.39 -35.03
N GLY A 41 -21.08 29.40 -34.29
CA GLY A 41 -22.12 28.47 -34.75
C GLY A 41 -21.65 27.33 -35.63
N HIS A 42 -20.37 27.22 -35.99
CA HIS A 42 -19.91 26.06 -36.73
C HIS A 42 -19.80 24.81 -35.85
N MET A 43 -20.00 23.65 -36.47
CA MET A 43 -19.90 22.35 -35.82
C MET A 43 -18.46 22.06 -35.42
N LEU A 44 -18.24 21.77 -34.11
CA LEU A 44 -16.92 21.39 -33.59
C LEU A 44 -16.61 19.92 -33.88
N ARG A 45 -15.31 19.60 -33.95
CA ARG A 45 -14.76 18.25 -34.14
C ARG A 45 -13.55 18.03 -33.30
N GLY A 46 -13.16 16.77 -33.08
CA GLY A 46 -12.00 16.39 -32.29
C GLY A 46 -12.19 16.62 -30.79
N TRP A 47 -11.09 16.77 -30.08
CA TRP A 47 -11.11 17.06 -28.66
C TRP A 47 -11.51 18.51 -28.38
N GLN A 48 -12.55 18.68 -27.58
CA GLN A 48 -13.08 20.00 -27.21
C GLN A 48 -13.22 20.13 -25.68
N ASN A 49 -12.79 21.27 -25.15
CA ASN A 49 -13.11 21.67 -23.79
C ASN A 49 -14.39 22.52 -23.84
N ILE A 50 -15.45 22.01 -23.24
CA ILE A 50 -16.78 22.65 -23.22
C ILE A 50 -17.21 22.80 -21.77
N GLY A 51 -17.24 24.02 -21.27
CA GLY A 51 -17.38 24.30 -19.85
C GLY A 51 -16.21 23.68 -19.07
N LYS A 52 -16.52 22.96 -17.99
CA LYS A 52 -15.52 22.31 -17.15
C LYS A 52 -15.12 20.90 -17.61
N TYR A 53 -15.68 20.40 -18.70
CA TYR A 53 -15.49 19.03 -19.18
C TYR A 53 -14.80 18.99 -20.53
N ARG A 54 -14.15 17.85 -20.81
CA ARG A 54 -13.53 17.57 -22.12
C ARG A 54 -14.31 16.48 -22.85
N TYR A 55 -14.59 16.71 -24.12
CA TYR A 55 -15.38 15.84 -25.01
C TYR A 55 -14.57 15.47 -26.24
N TYR A 56 -14.95 14.38 -26.88
CA TYR A 56 -14.45 14.03 -28.20
C TYR A 56 -15.61 14.00 -29.21
N LEU A 57 -15.52 14.86 -30.20
CA LEU A 57 -16.45 14.95 -31.29
C LEU A 57 -15.78 14.33 -32.52
N GLY A 58 -16.42 13.36 -33.17
CA GLY A 58 -15.86 12.64 -34.31
C GLY A 58 -15.51 13.55 -35.47
N THR A 59 -14.95 12.99 -36.52
CA THR A 59 -14.70 13.70 -37.79
C THR A 59 -15.97 14.17 -38.44
N ASP A 60 -17.09 13.50 -38.19
CA ASP A 60 -18.46 13.88 -38.58
C ASP A 60 -19.11 14.86 -37.58
N GLY A 61 -18.40 15.23 -36.49
CA GLY A 61 -18.89 16.11 -35.42
C GLY A 61 -19.73 15.42 -34.35
N GLN A 62 -20.05 14.13 -34.50
CA GLN A 62 -20.85 13.41 -33.50
C GLN A 62 -20.11 13.24 -32.20
N MET A 63 -20.76 13.50 -31.06
CA MET A 63 -20.24 13.24 -29.73
C MET A 63 -20.03 11.74 -29.55
N HIS A 64 -18.79 11.35 -29.23
CA HIS A 64 -18.46 9.98 -28.89
C HIS A 64 -18.85 9.63 -27.45
N LEU A 65 -19.21 8.36 -27.22
CA LEU A 65 -19.53 7.74 -25.93
C LEU A 65 -18.74 6.45 -25.77
N GLY A 66 -18.36 6.13 -24.55
CA GLY A 66 -17.65 4.89 -24.25
C GLY A 66 -16.17 4.95 -24.62
N TRP A 67 -15.62 3.82 -25.02
CA TRP A 67 -14.19 3.69 -25.31
C TRP A 67 -13.80 4.35 -26.63
N ILE A 68 -12.72 5.12 -26.62
CA ILE A 68 -12.08 5.63 -27.83
C ILE A 68 -10.55 5.49 -27.74
N THR A 69 -9.92 5.41 -28.91
CA THR A 69 -8.47 5.55 -29.04
C THR A 69 -8.18 6.84 -29.81
N SER A 70 -7.31 7.68 -29.26
CA SER A 70 -6.87 8.92 -29.88
C SER A 70 -5.41 9.16 -29.54
N GLY A 71 -4.58 9.44 -30.54
CA GLY A 71 -3.14 9.67 -30.35
C GLY A 71 -2.44 8.49 -29.67
N GLY A 72 -2.79 7.24 -29.99
CA GLY A 72 -2.21 6.03 -29.40
C GLY A 72 -2.62 5.76 -27.94
N LYS A 73 -3.48 6.59 -27.36
CA LYS A 73 -3.97 6.44 -25.98
C LYS A 73 -5.47 6.10 -25.97
N THR A 74 -5.88 5.32 -24.97
CA THR A 74 -7.28 4.92 -24.76
C THR A 74 -7.92 5.82 -23.73
N TYR A 75 -9.15 6.25 -23.99
CA TYR A 75 -9.97 7.10 -23.13
C TYR A 75 -11.36 6.49 -22.98
N PHE A 76 -12.09 6.91 -21.96
CA PHE A 76 -13.49 6.57 -21.80
C PHE A 76 -14.34 7.82 -21.64
N LEU A 77 -15.36 7.92 -22.49
CA LEU A 77 -16.33 9.00 -22.50
C LEU A 77 -17.61 8.50 -21.85
N LYS A 78 -18.15 9.25 -20.88
CA LYS A 78 -19.30 8.83 -20.09
C LYS A 78 -20.51 8.48 -20.95
N ARG A 79 -21.05 7.27 -20.79
CA ARG A 79 -22.14 6.74 -21.65
C ARG A 79 -23.52 7.30 -21.27
N THR A 80 -23.75 7.66 -20.00
CA THR A 80 -25.06 8.01 -19.44
C THR A 80 -25.06 9.40 -18.84
N GLY A 81 -26.24 9.99 -18.66
CA GLY A 81 -26.46 11.32 -18.14
C GLY A 81 -27.06 12.28 -19.17
N GLU A 82 -27.40 13.50 -18.75
CA GLU A 82 -27.85 14.57 -19.63
C GLU A 82 -26.72 15.03 -20.57
N ASP A 83 -27.04 15.74 -21.66
CA ASP A 83 -26.08 16.11 -22.68
C ASP A 83 -24.85 16.86 -22.20
N ALA A 84 -25.00 17.71 -21.15
CA ALA A 84 -23.88 18.41 -20.54
C ALA A 84 -22.97 17.53 -19.65
N ILE A 85 -23.39 16.30 -19.33
CA ILE A 85 -22.67 15.36 -18.47
C ILE A 85 -22.33 14.09 -19.23
N ARG A 86 -23.19 13.67 -20.17
CA ARG A 86 -22.91 12.55 -21.06
C ARG A 86 -21.79 12.93 -22.04
N GLY A 87 -20.94 11.99 -22.40
CA GLY A 87 -19.87 12.20 -23.36
C GLY A 87 -18.61 12.85 -22.81
N HIS A 88 -18.58 13.32 -21.56
CA HIS A 88 -17.35 13.88 -21.02
C HIS A 88 -16.31 12.80 -20.72
N MET A 89 -15.04 13.15 -20.88
CA MET A 89 -13.90 12.29 -20.64
C MET A 89 -13.74 11.99 -19.13
N LEU A 90 -13.71 10.72 -18.78
CA LEU A 90 -13.49 10.29 -17.40
C LEU A 90 -12.01 10.36 -16.99
N LYS A 91 -11.79 10.58 -15.71
CA LYS A 91 -10.47 10.61 -15.04
C LYS A 91 -10.55 9.84 -13.73
N SER A 92 -9.36 9.57 -13.14
CA SER A 92 -9.23 8.89 -11.85
C SER A 92 -9.80 7.46 -11.87
N TRP A 93 -10.19 6.94 -10.72
CA TRP A 93 -10.77 5.62 -10.56
C TRP A 93 -12.17 5.54 -11.15
N GLN A 94 -12.42 4.53 -11.96
CA GLN A 94 -13.72 4.30 -12.60
C GLN A 94 -14.09 2.82 -12.54
N ASN A 95 -15.35 2.55 -12.24
CA ASN A 95 -15.95 1.23 -12.45
C ASN A 95 -16.76 1.28 -13.76
N ILE A 96 -16.35 0.47 -14.73
CA ILE A 96 -16.99 0.41 -16.04
C ILE A 96 -17.33 -1.05 -16.30
N ASP A 97 -18.62 -1.34 -16.44
CA ASP A 97 -19.13 -2.69 -16.70
C ASP A 97 -18.60 -3.72 -15.65
N GLY A 98 -18.60 -3.35 -14.36
CA GLY A 98 -18.17 -4.19 -13.23
C GLY A 98 -16.64 -4.34 -13.08
N LYS A 99 -15.85 -3.68 -13.93
CA LYS A 99 -14.38 -3.71 -13.88
C LYS A 99 -13.81 -2.37 -13.46
N THR A 100 -12.74 -2.39 -12.69
CA THR A 100 -12.07 -1.18 -12.19
C THR A 100 -10.94 -0.76 -13.13
N TYR A 101 -10.91 0.53 -13.46
CA TYR A 101 -9.90 1.19 -14.28
C TYR A 101 -9.37 2.44 -13.59
N TYR A 102 -8.21 2.89 -14.02
CA TYR A 102 -7.67 4.18 -13.63
C TYR A 102 -7.27 5.00 -14.85
N PHE A 103 -7.77 6.24 -14.89
CA PHE A 103 -7.46 7.21 -15.94
C PHE A 103 -6.60 8.33 -15.31
N GLY A 104 -5.43 8.56 -15.86
CA GLY A 104 -4.53 9.59 -15.35
C GLY A 104 -5.12 11.01 -15.46
N SER A 105 -4.35 12.01 -15.04
CA SER A 105 -4.75 13.43 -15.08
C SER A 105 -5.11 13.93 -16.49
N THR A 106 -4.52 13.34 -17.54
CA THR A 106 -4.83 13.60 -18.94
C THR A 106 -6.10 12.90 -19.43
N GLY A 107 -6.68 11.98 -18.63
CA GLY A 107 -7.77 11.10 -19.00
C GLY A 107 -7.35 9.85 -19.76
N ALA A 108 -6.06 9.66 -20.01
CA ALA A 108 -5.56 8.44 -20.63
C ALA A 108 -5.66 7.25 -19.67
N MET A 109 -6.13 6.10 -20.17
CA MET A 109 -6.24 4.86 -19.42
C MET A 109 -4.87 4.34 -19.03
N SER A 110 -4.71 4.00 -17.76
CA SER A 110 -3.49 3.37 -17.24
C SER A 110 -3.42 1.89 -17.62
N THR A 111 -2.21 1.43 -17.93
CA THR A 111 -1.88 0.01 -18.16
C THR A 111 -0.55 -0.31 -17.49
N GLY A 112 -0.29 -1.60 -17.20
CA GLY A 112 0.93 -2.02 -16.53
C GLY A 112 1.00 -1.55 -15.07
N TRP A 113 2.22 -1.45 -14.55
CA TRP A 113 2.47 -0.98 -13.20
C TRP A 113 2.18 0.52 -13.04
N GLN A 114 1.43 0.86 -12.00
CA GLN A 114 1.13 2.24 -11.62
C GLN A 114 1.30 2.42 -10.12
N LYS A 115 2.03 3.47 -9.73
CA LYS A 115 2.05 3.96 -8.34
C LYS A 115 0.98 5.05 -8.20
N ILE A 116 -0.03 4.79 -7.37
CA ILE A 116 -1.14 5.72 -7.13
C ILE A 116 -1.21 5.97 -5.62
N GLY A 117 -0.88 7.19 -5.20
CA GLY A 117 -0.58 7.48 -3.81
C GLY A 117 0.62 6.67 -3.33
N LYS A 118 0.50 6.00 -2.18
CA LYS A 118 1.56 5.14 -1.62
C LYS A 118 1.52 3.69 -2.10
N TYR A 119 0.50 3.29 -2.90
CA TYR A 119 0.28 1.91 -3.29
C TYR A 119 0.68 1.64 -4.74
N TYR A 120 1.07 0.40 -5.02
CA TYR A 120 1.32 -0.09 -6.37
C TYR A 120 0.16 -0.96 -6.84
N PHE A 121 -0.28 -0.71 -8.07
CA PHE A 121 -1.35 -1.42 -8.77
C PHE A 121 -0.82 -1.94 -10.10
N TYR A 122 -1.49 -2.95 -10.62
CA TYR A 122 -1.24 -3.41 -11.98
C TYR A 122 -2.53 -3.42 -12.79
N PHE A 123 -2.47 -2.80 -13.95
CA PHE A 123 -3.57 -2.77 -14.92
C PHE A 123 -3.21 -3.60 -16.14
N LYS A 124 -4.13 -4.45 -16.60
CA LYS A 124 -3.88 -5.37 -17.70
C LYS A 124 -3.33 -4.62 -18.91
N ALA A 125 -2.13 -5.02 -19.38
CA ALA A 125 -1.38 -4.29 -20.41
C ALA A 125 -1.90 -4.56 -21.81
N THR A 126 -2.50 -5.73 -22.05
CA THR A 126 -2.94 -6.21 -23.36
C THR A 126 -4.42 -6.60 -23.36
N GLY A 127 -5.00 -6.76 -24.55
CA GLY A 127 -6.40 -7.16 -24.76
C GLY A 127 -7.23 -6.06 -25.40
N ASP A 128 -8.46 -6.40 -25.77
CA ASP A 128 -9.44 -5.53 -26.39
C ASP A 128 -10.04 -4.52 -25.40
N PHE A 129 -10.87 -3.60 -25.92
CA PHE A 129 -11.64 -2.67 -25.09
C PHE A 129 -12.47 -3.43 -24.05
N GLY A 130 -12.43 -2.95 -22.80
CA GLY A 130 -13.11 -3.58 -21.68
C GLY A 130 -12.33 -4.73 -21.02
N LEU A 131 -11.16 -5.11 -21.55
CA LEU A 131 -10.21 -6.04 -20.92
C LEU A 131 -8.88 -5.39 -20.63
N LYS A 132 -8.30 -4.69 -21.62
CA LYS A 132 -7.08 -3.87 -21.42
C LYS A 132 -7.37 -2.77 -20.41
N GLY A 133 -6.43 -2.50 -19.52
CA GLY A 133 -6.55 -1.49 -18.47
C GLY A 133 -7.34 -1.93 -17.24
N GLN A 134 -7.90 -3.15 -17.22
CA GLN A 134 -8.58 -3.68 -16.02
C GLN A 134 -7.57 -3.85 -14.88
N MET A 135 -7.92 -3.36 -13.69
CA MET A 135 -7.13 -3.54 -12.47
C MET A 135 -7.04 -5.03 -12.09
N PHE A 136 -5.84 -5.50 -11.78
CA PHE A 136 -5.64 -6.84 -11.25
C PHE A 136 -6.08 -6.94 -9.78
N THR A 137 -6.64 -8.11 -9.44
CA THR A 137 -6.93 -8.56 -8.06
C THR A 137 -6.60 -10.05 -7.94
N GLY A 138 -6.29 -10.50 -6.73
CA GLY A 138 -5.88 -11.87 -6.42
C GLY A 138 -4.47 -12.20 -6.91
N LEU A 139 -4.13 -13.49 -6.90
CA LEU A 139 -2.83 -13.98 -7.32
C LEU A 139 -2.65 -13.84 -8.83
N LYS A 140 -1.59 -13.19 -9.26
CA LYS A 140 -1.28 -12.95 -10.69
C LYS A 140 0.20 -13.12 -10.98
N ARG A 141 0.50 -13.56 -12.19
CA ARG A 141 1.86 -13.59 -12.71
C ARG A 141 2.08 -12.42 -13.68
N VAL A 142 3.11 -11.62 -13.40
CA VAL A 142 3.48 -10.45 -14.22
C VAL A 142 4.96 -10.55 -14.52
N SER A 143 5.31 -10.57 -15.80
CA SER A 143 6.71 -10.67 -16.26
C SER A 143 7.49 -11.81 -15.58
N GLY A 144 6.86 -12.99 -15.46
CA GLY A 144 7.47 -14.18 -14.87
C GLY A 144 7.47 -14.23 -13.33
N LYS A 145 7.14 -13.16 -12.65
CA LYS A 145 7.08 -13.06 -11.17
C LYS A 145 5.64 -13.13 -10.67
N THR A 146 5.45 -13.74 -9.50
CA THR A 146 4.14 -13.89 -8.84
C THR A 146 3.89 -12.68 -7.94
N TYR A 147 2.66 -12.14 -7.98
CA TYR A 147 2.19 -11.04 -7.13
C TYR A 147 0.79 -11.34 -6.62
N TYR A 148 0.44 -10.77 -5.48
CA TYR A 148 -0.94 -10.75 -5.02
C TYR A 148 -1.45 -9.31 -4.95
N PHE A 149 -2.60 -9.08 -5.59
CA PHE A 149 -3.30 -7.80 -5.58
C PHE A 149 -4.56 -7.95 -4.72
N LYS A 150 -4.67 -7.15 -3.67
CA LYS A 150 -5.71 -7.27 -2.64
C LYS A 150 -7.11 -7.38 -3.24
N MET A 151 -7.89 -8.33 -2.75
CA MET A 151 -9.29 -8.52 -3.12
C MET A 151 -10.20 -7.73 -2.17
N THR A 152 -11.50 -7.77 -2.41
CA THR A 152 -12.49 -7.28 -1.45
C THR A 152 -12.47 -8.19 -0.22
N GLY A 153 -12.30 -7.62 0.97
CA GLY A 153 -12.15 -8.36 2.24
C GLY A 153 -10.72 -8.52 2.72
N ASP A 154 -9.72 -8.38 1.83
CA ASP A 154 -8.32 -8.37 2.27
C ASP A 154 -7.98 -7.06 3.02
N PRO A 155 -7.01 -7.10 3.96
CA PRO A 155 -6.57 -5.90 4.66
C PRO A 155 -6.06 -4.83 3.70
N GLY A 156 -6.52 -3.60 3.84
CA GLY A 156 -6.08 -2.42 3.11
C GLY A 156 -6.81 -2.16 1.79
N VAL A 157 -6.15 -1.52 0.83
CA VAL A 157 -6.80 -0.99 -0.38
C VAL A 157 -6.91 -2.07 -1.46
N LYS A 158 -8.13 -2.36 -1.91
CA LYS A 158 -8.40 -3.29 -3.01
C LYS A 158 -7.56 -2.97 -4.26
N GLY A 159 -6.97 -4.00 -4.85
CA GLY A 159 -6.09 -3.90 -6.01
C GLY A 159 -4.66 -3.47 -5.69
N ALA A 160 -4.38 -2.99 -4.47
CA ALA A 160 -3.01 -2.71 -4.05
C ALA A 160 -2.21 -4.01 -3.94
N ARG A 161 -0.96 -3.99 -4.38
CA ARG A 161 -0.02 -5.10 -4.27
C ARG A 161 0.29 -5.41 -2.80
N PHE A 162 0.33 -6.67 -2.40
CA PHE A 162 0.93 -7.07 -1.12
C PHE A 162 2.43 -6.79 -1.14
N THR A 163 2.94 -6.35 0.00
CA THR A 163 4.37 -6.22 0.28
C THR A 163 4.61 -6.60 1.74
N ASN A 164 5.73 -7.27 2.01
CA ASN A 164 6.11 -7.72 3.36
C ASN A 164 4.95 -8.48 4.06
N TYR A 165 4.32 -9.40 3.34
CA TYR A 165 3.12 -10.09 3.83
C TYR A 165 3.10 -11.55 3.38
N THR A 166 2.73 -12.44 4.29
CA THR A 166 2.50 -13.85 3.98
C THR A 166 1.00 -14.10 3.86
N TYR A 167 0.60 -14.79 2.81
CA TYR A 167 -0.81 -15.03 2.51
C TYR A 167 -1.02 -16.40 1.88
N THR A 168 -2.03 -17.11 2.37
CA THR A 168 -2.43 -18.41 1.82
C THR A 168 -3.55 -18.20 0.81
N VAL A 169 -3.34 -18.67 -0.40
CA VAL A 169 -4.31 -18.60 -1.49
C VAL A 169 -4.30 -19.89 -2.28
N ASN A 170 -5.50 -20.45 -2.54
CA ASN A 170 -5.67 -21.72 -3.26
C ASN A 170 -4.87 -22.89 -2.63
N GLY A 171 -4.80 -22.95 -1.29
CA GLY A 171 -4.08 -24.00 -0.55
C GLY A 171 -2.56 -23.90 -0.59
N LYS A 172 -2.00 -22.81 -1.14
CA LYS A 172 -0.58 -22.52 -1.18
C LYS A 172 -0.27 -21.25 -0.42
N THR A 173 0.78 -21.27 0.37
CA THR A 173 1.24 -20.11 1.12
C THR A 173 2.37 -19.41 0.38
N TYR A 174 2.27 -18.08 0.27
CA TYR A 174 3.28 -17.24 -0.40
C TYR A 174 3.75 -16.17 0.58
N HIS A 175 5.05 -15.92 0.58
CA HIS A 175 5.60 -14.69 1.16
C HIS A 175 5.86 -13.66 0.05
N PHE A 176 5.32 -12.46 0.21
CA PHE A 176 5.50 -11.33 -0.69
C PHE A 176 6.52 -10.36 -0.08
N GLY A 177 7.69 -10.26 -0.68
CA GLY A 177 8.77 -9.38 -0.20
C GLY A 177 8.44 -7.89 -0.32
N SER A 178 9.38 -7.02 0.03
CA SER A 178 9.23 -5.55 -0.07
C SER A 178 8.97 -5.08 -1.50
N ASP A 179 9.47 -5.81 -2.50
CA ASP A 179 9.18 -5.59 -3.92
C ASP A 179 7.83 -6.21 -4.36
N GLY A 180 7.12 -6.88 -3.45
CA GLY A 180 5.85 -7.58 -3.67
C GLY A 180 5.95 -8.87 -4.48
N VAL A 181 7.16 -9.35 -4.80
CA VAL A 181 7.32 -10.65 -5.44
C VAL A 181 7.00 -11.75 -4.44
N GLY A 182 6.06 -12.62 -4.82
CA GLY A 182 5.65 -13.77 -4.02
C GLY A 182 6.50 -14.99 -4.31
N VAL A 183 7.05 -15.57 -3.25
CA VAL A 183 7.71 -16.87 -3.26
C VAL A 183 6.80 -17.87 -2.56
N GLU A 184 6.52 -19.01 -3.20
CA GLU A 184 5.75 -20.09 -2.59
C GLU A 184 6.57 -20.72 -1.47
N ILE A 185 5.99 -20.84 -0.29
CA ILE A 185 6.60 -21.49 0.86
C ILE A 185 6.30 -22.98 0.75
N THR A 186 7.34 -23.75 0.51
CA THR A 186 7.28 -25.21 0.45
C THR A 186 8.18 -25.78 1.55
N GLY A 187 7.64 -26.65 2.40
CA GLY A 187 8.42 -27.39 3.38
C GLY A 187 8.90 -26.60 4.60
N GLY A 188 8.13 -25.60 5.05
CA GLY A 188 8.42 -24.86 6.30
C GLY A 188 9.58 -23.85 6.22
N TYR A 189 10.08 -23.56 5.00
CA TYR A 189 11.18 -22.61 4.82
C TYR A 189 10.72 -21.31 4.18
N VAL A 190 11.17 -20.18 4.72
CA VAL A 190 10.99 -18.84 4.17
C VAL A 190 12.32 -18.29 3.71
N TYR A 191 12.33 -17.64 2.55
CA TYR A 191 13.49 -16.91 2.08
C TYR A 191 13.25 -15.42 2.25
N ALA A 192 14.09 -14.74 3.02
CA ALA A 192 14.18 -13.29 3.00
C ALA A 192 15.26 -12.86 2.02
N THR A 193 14.97 -11.86 1.21
CA THR A 193 15.96 -11.24 0.33
C THR A 193 16.50 -9.99 1.01
N ASP A 194 17.80 -9.95 1.22
CA ASP A 194 18.49 -8.75 1.69
C ASP A 194 18.39 -7.65 0.62
N PRO A 195 17.78 -6.51 0.92
CA PRO A 195 17.60 -5.44 -0.05
C PRO A 195 18.92 -4.77 -0.47
N GLU A 196 20.00 -4.89 0.33
CA GLU A 196 21.27 -4.25 0.01
C GLU A 196 22.11 -5.04 -0.99
N ASN A 197 22.07 -6.38 -0.92
CA ASN A 197 22.90 -7.23 -1.77
C ASN A 197 22.12 -8.19 -2.67
N GLY A 198 20.78 -8.20 -2.56
CA GLY A 198 19.90 -9.06 -3.35
C GLY A 198 20.02 -10.56 -3.05
N LYS A 199 20.77 -10.96 -2.01
CA LYS A 199 20.91 -12.37 -1.64
C LYS A 199 19.71 -12.86 -0.86
N SER A 200 19.22 -14.02 -1.22
CA SER A 200 18.16 -14.70 -0.48
C SER A 200 18.77 -15.57 0.60
N TYR A 201 18.33 -15.35 1.84
CA TYR A 201 18.67 -16.18 3.00
C TYR A 201 17.48 -17.06 3.32
N LYS A 202 17.74 -18.34 3.56
CA LYS A 202 16.75 -19.28 4.05
C LYS A 202 16.47 -18.97 5.52
N LEU A 203 15.26 -18.49 5.81
CA LEU A 203 14.80 -18.36 7.17
C LEU A 203 14.14 -19.66 7.57
N GLU A 204 14.85 -20.49 8.31
CA GLU A 204 14.32 -21.70 8.91
C GLU A 204 13.44 -21.31 10.10
N SER A 205 12.20 -20.91 9.84
CA SER A 205 11.30 -20.66 10.96
C SER A 205 9.85 -20.66 10.49
N GLU A 206 9.09 -21.61 10.98
CA GLU A 206 7.64 -21.59 10.97
C GLU A 206 7.08 -20.34 11.68
N PHE A 207 7.86 -19.75 12.61
CA PHE A 207 7.54 -18.53 13.32
C PHE A 207 7.48 -17.26 12.45
N TYR A 208 8.04 -17.31 11.24
CA TYR A 208 7.92 -16.20 10.29
C TYR A 208 6.58 -16.17 9.57
N THR A 209 5.95 -17.33 9.36
CA THR A 209 4.82 -17.50 8.44
C THR A 209 3.46 -17.35 9.09
N ASP A 210 3.38 -17.50 10.41
CA ASP A 210 2.10 -17.50 11.13
C ASP A 210 1.99 -16.27 12.05
N PRO A 211 1.00 -15.38 11.83
CA PRO A 211 0.72 -14.29 12.78
C PRO A 211 0.19 -14.80 14.13
N GLN A 212 -0.20 -16.07 14.24
CA GLN A 212 -0.58 -16.75 15.48
C GLN A 212 0.48 -17.71 16.00
N ILE A 213 1.62 -17.77 15.33
CA ILE A 213 2.86 -18.46 15.73
C ILE A 213 2.65 -19.87 16.23
N GLY A 214 2.51 -20.81 15.30
CA GLY A 214 2.39 -22.23 15.50
C GLY A 214 0.98 -22.78 15.35
N ASN A 215 0.88 -24.05 15.02
CA ASN A 215 -0.38 -24.75 14.84
C ASN A 215 -0.55 -25.86 15.89
N GLY A 216 -1.68 -25.87 16.56
CA GLY A 216 -2.09 -26.97 17.45
C GLY A 216 -1.60 -26.83 18.89
N ALA A 217 -1.32 -27.96 19.55
CA ALA A 217 -1.05 -28.05 20.98
C ALA A 217 0.28 -27.42 21.45
N ASN A 218 1.20 -27.15 20.52
CA ASN A 218 2.55 -26.61 20.77
C ASN A 218 2.69 -25.21 20.15
N GLN A 219 1.78 -24.33 20.49
CA GLN A 219 1.73 -22.97 19.95
C GLN A 219 2.56 -22.01 20.81
N VAL A 220 3.45 -21.23 20.19
CA VAL A 220 4.08 -20.08 20.83
C VAL A 220 3.10 -18.91 20.76
N THR A 221 2.70 -18.37 21.90
CA THR A 221 1.81 -17.20 21.94
C THR A 221 2.53 -15.94 21.46
N GLN A 222 1.78 -14.95 20.97
CA GLN A 222 2.35 -13.67 20.55
C GLN A 222 3.16 -13.00 21.69
N THR A 223 2.73 -13.16 22.93
CA THR A 223 3.44 -12.63 24.10
C THR A 223 4.76 -13.36 24.34
N GLU A 224 4.80 -14.68 24.20
CA GLU A 224 6.03 -15.48 24.30
C GLU A 224 6.99 -15.19 23.16
N PHE A 225 6.49 -15.01 21.94
CA PHE A 225 7.30 -14.57 20.81
C PHE A 225 7.95 -13.22 21.09
N LEU A 226 7.18 -12.24 21.55
CA LEU A 226 7.72 -10.93 21.91
C LEU A 226 8.72 -11.04 23.04
N ALA A 227 8.43 -11.82 24.09
CA ALA A 227 9.34 -12.05 25.19
C ALA A 227 10.67 -12.70 24.75
N ALA A 228 10.62 -13.65 23.80
CA ALA A 228 11.81 -14.26 23.22
C ALA A 228 12.67 -13.24 22.44
N VAL A 229 12.02 -12.37 21.67
CA VAL A 229 12.71 -11.26 20.99
C VAL A 229 13.39 -10.34 22.00
N LEU A 230 12.68 -9.94 23.04
CA LEU A 230 13.22 -9.04 24.08
C LEU A 230 14.38 -9.66 24.84
N TYR A 231 14.27 -10.94 25.21
CA TYR A 231 15.35 -11.65 25.85
C TYR A 231 16.62 -11.70 24.99
N THR A 232 16.47 -11.95 23.70
CA THR A 232 17.61 -12.11 22.79
C THR A 232 18.23 -10.79 22.33
N GLU A 233 17.45 -9.70 22.25
CA GLU A 233 17.89 -8.37 21.78
C GLU A 233 18.28 -7.41 22.92
N ALA A 234 17.60 -7.48 24.06
CA ALA A 234 17.69 -6.49 25.12
C ALA A 234 17.59 -7.11 26.52
N GLY A 235 18.00 -8.36 26.69
CA GLY A 235 17.86 -9.09 27.95
C GLY A 235 18.61 -8.48 29.14
N ASP A 236 19.60 -7.66 28.87
CA ASP A 236 20.40 -6.90 29.83
C ASP A 236 19.83 -5.53 30.23
N GLN A 237 18.79 -5.05 29.52
CA GLN A 237 18.23 -3.70 29.66
C GLN A 237 17.18 -3.55 30.79
N GLY A 238 16.93 -4.58 31.57
CA GLY A 238 15.85 -4.60 32.55
C GLY A 238 14.45 -4.44 31.93
N VAL A 239 13.39 -4.50 32.76
CA VAL A 239 12.00 -4.49 32.30
C VAL A 239 11.65 -3.21 31.53
N ALA A 240 12.09 -2.05 31.99
CA ALA A 240 11.77 -0.77 31.38
C ALA A 240 12.39 -0.63 29.97
N GLY A 241 13.68 -0.96 29.81
CA GLY A 241 14.38 -0.95 28.53
C GLY A 241 13.77 -1.93 27.54
N GLN A 242 13.49 -3.14 27.98
CA GLN A 242 12.80 -4.15 27.16
C GLN A 242 11.39 -3.71 26.77
N THR A 243 10.62 -3.05 27.66
CA THR A 243 9.30 -2.49 27.35
C THR A 243 9.41 -1.42 26.26
N MET A 244 10.44 -0.59 26.27
CA MET A 244 10.69 0.40 25.20
C MET A 244 10.99 -0.27 23.88
N VAL A 245 11.84 -1.29 23.83
CA VAL A 245 12.13 -2.07 22.61
C VAL A 245 10.85 -2.71 22.06
N ALA A 246 10.04 -3.33 22.91
CA ALA A 246 8.75 -3.90 22.51
C ALA A 246 7.79 -2.84 21.97
N THR A 247 7.75 -1.66 22.60
CA THR A 247 6.90 -0.56 22.13
C THR A 247 7.35 -0.03 20.75
N VAL A 248 8.66 -0.03 20.45
CA VAL A 248 9.15 0.27 19.10
C VAL A 248 8.60 -0.74 18.07
N ILE A 249 8.57 -2.03 18.40
CA ILE A 249 7.99 -3.06 17.51
C ILE A 249 6.52 -2.74 17.23
N TYR A 250 5.72 -2.44 18.23
CA TYR A 250 4.32 -2.05 18.05
C TYR A 250 4.14 -0.73 17.30
N ASN A 251 4.99 0.27 17.55
CA ASN A 251 4.98 1.53 16.80
C ASN A 251 5.25 1.30 15.30
N ARG A 252 6.17 0.38 14.97
CA ARG A 252 6.43 -0.03 13.59
C ARG A 252 5.22 -0.69 12.96
N MET A 253 4.54 -1.61 13.66
CA MET A 253 3.31 -2.25 13.17
C MET A 253 2.21 -1.23 12.84
N MET A 254 2.11 -0.13 13.59
CA MET A 254 1.16 0.95 13.33
C MET A 254 1.62 1.93 12.25
N SER A 255 2.89 1.95 11.90
CA SER A 255 3.46 2.86 10.90
C SER A 255 3.28 2.32 9.48
N SER A 256 2.87 3.18 8.57
CA SER A 256 2.77 2.82 7.14
C SER A 256 4.11 2.52 6.45
N SER A 257 5.23 2.74 7.13
CA SER A 257 6.59 2.50 6.62
C SER A 257 7.12 1.11 6.95
N PHE A 258 6.42 0.36 7.82
CA PHE A 258 6.82 -0.96 8.27
C PHE A 258 5.71 -2.00 8.03
N PRO A 259 6.02 -3.31 8.16
CA PRO A 259 5.00 -4.35 8.17
C PRO A 259 4.00 -4.15 9.32
N ASP A 260 2.77 -4.64 9.13
CA ASP A 260 1.66 -4.50 10.08
C ASP A 260 1.53 -5.67 11.05
N SER A 261 2.46 -6.61 11.04
CA SER A 261 2.49 -7.75 11.96
C SER A 261 3.86 -7.89 12.64
N MET A 262 3.85 -8.38 13.88
CA MET A 262 5.03 -8.45 14.75
C MET A 262 6.15 -9.30 14.17
N ASN A 263 5.83 -10.50 13.71
CA ASN A 263 6.81 -11.41 13.10
C ASN A 263 7.48 -10.77 11.88
N PHE A 264 6.74 -10.06 11.02
CA PHE A 264 7.34 -9.39 9.86
C PHE A 264 8.18 -8.16 10.23
N VAL A 265 7.83 -7.44 11.30
CA VAL A 265 8.68 -6.38 11.84
C VAL A 265 9.99 -6.96 12.36
N VAL A 266 9.93 -8.08 13.09
CA VAL A 266 11.12 -8.71 13.71
C VAL A 266 12.02 -9.36 12.67
N TYR A 267 11.45 -10.08 11.70
CA TYR A 267 12.22 -10.75 10.65
C TYR A 267 12.52 -9.87 9.42
N ALA A 268 12.12 -8.61 9.42
CA ALA A 268 12.49 -7.68 8.35
C ALA A 268 14.01 -7.58 8.24
N ALA A 269 14.51 -7.48 7.00
CA ALA A 269 15.94 -7.39 6.74
C ALA A 269 16.59 -6.26 7.57
N GLN A 270 17.72 -6.57 8.21
CA GLN A 270 18.53 -5.65 9.01
C GLN A 270 17.85 -5.04 10.25
N GLN A 271 16.71 -5.57 10.69
CA GLN A 271 16.03 -5.01 11.86
C GLN A 271 16.49 -5.64 13.19
N PHE A 272 16.51 -6.97 13.25
CA PHE A 272 16.90 -7.70 14.45
C PHE A 272 17.93 -8.79 14.09
N GLU A 273 19.15 -8.66 14.61
CA GLU A 273 20.23 -9.60 14.30
C GLU A 273 19.90 -11.01 14.80
N VAL A 274 19.26 -11.10 15.97
CA VAL A 274 18.90 -12.39 16.59
C VAL A 274 17.94 -13.23 15.76
N ALA A 275 17.10 -12.59 14.93
CA ALA A 275 16.23 -13.28 14.01
C ALA A 275 17.02 -13.92 12.84
N ARG A 276 18.23 -13.44 12.54
CA ARG A 276 19.06 -13.91 11.43
C ARG A 276 20.14 -14.88 11.83
N ASN A 277 20.65 -14.79 13.05
CA ASN A 277 21.72 -15.64 13.54
C ASN A 277 21.25 -16.96 14.20
N GLY A 278 19.93 -17.22 14.16
CA GLY A 278 19.32 -18.45 14.68
C GLY A 278 19.01 -18.44 16.18
N ARG A 279 19.51 -17.48 16.96
CA ARG A 279 19.29 -17.43 18.42
C ARG A 279 17.83 -17.30 18.81
N LEU A 280 17.07 -16.48 18.07
CA LEU A 280 15.63 -16.33 18.29
C LEU A 280 14.89 -17.63 17.95
N THR A 281 15.22 -18.24 16.81
CA THR A 281 14.59 -19.50 16.36
C THR A 281 14.82 -20.62 17.37
N GLU A 282 16.05 -20.81 17.83
CA GLU A 282 16.38 -21.83 18.83
C GLU A 282 15.57 -21.64 20.13
N LEU A 283 15.45 -20.39 20.61
CA LEU A 283 14.67 -20.09 21.81
C LEU A 283 13.17 -20.35 21.59
N LEU A 284 12.62 -19.98 20.43
CA LEU A 284 11.20 -20.20 20.10
C LEU A 284 10.86 -21.68 19.93
N GLU A 285 11.76 -22.46 19.35
CA GLU A 285 11.62 -23.93 19.27
C GLU A 285 11.60 -24.54 20.67
N GLY A 286 12.49 -24.13 21.54
CA GLY A 286 12.48 -24.57 22.93
C GLY A 286 11.20 -24.19 23.67
N ILE A 287 10.68 -22.97 23.49
CA ILE A 287 9.38 -22.55 24.08
C ILE A 287 8.25 -23.41 23.53
N ARG A 288 8.18 -23.63 22.23
CA ARG A 288 7.19 -24.51 21.59
C ARG A 288 7.22 -25.92 22.16
N ASP A 289 8.41 -26.46 22.34
CA ASP A 289 8.63 -27.81 22.84
C ASP A 289 8.52 -27.91 24.37
N ASN A 290 8.11 -26.80 25.01
CA ASN A 290 7.93 -26.67 26.46
C ASN A 290 9.22 -26.95 27.27
N ASP A 291 10.39 -26.57 26.68
CA ASP A 291 11.68 -26.71 27.34
C ASP A 291 11.79 -25.77 28.52
N ALA A 292 12.11 -26.36 29.68
CA ALA A 292 12.16 -25.63 30.96
C ALA A 292 13.21 -24.49 30.97
N GLU A 293 14.33 -24.66 30.27
CA GLU A 293 15.39 -23.65 30.22
C GLU A 293 14.95 -22.46 29.31
N SER A 294 14.33 -22.72 28.19
CA SER A 294 13.79 -21.69 27.27
C SER A 294 12.68 -20.89 27.94
N LEU A 295 11.77 -21.55 28.64
CA LEU A 295 10.74 -20.88 29.43
C LEU A 295 11.32 -20.07 30.60
N ARG A 296 12.36 -20.59 31.29
CA ARG A 296 13.07 -19.88 32.34
C ARG A 296 13.70 -18.59 31.79
N LYS A 297 14.35 -18.63 30.63
CA LYS A 297 15.01 -17.48 30.01
C LYS A 297 14.05 -16.30 29.81
N ILE A 298 12.89 -16.53 29.24
CA ILE A 298 11.92 -15.44 28.99
C ILE A 298 11.23 -14.91 30.25
N ASN A 299 11.16 -15.72 31.30
CA ASN A 299 10.54 -15.34 32.58
C ASN A 299 11.51 -14.69 33.59
N GLN A 300 12.74 -15.18 33.65
CA GLN A 300 13.72 -14.77 34.71
C GLN A 300 14.23 -13.33 34.51
N TYR A 301 14.39 -12.87 33.29
CA TYR A 301 15.00 -11.58 32.96
C TYR A 301 13.98 -10.47 32.67
N GLY A 302 12.71 -10.65 33.05
CA GLY A 302 11.66 -9.65 32.92
C GLY A 302 11.09 -9.50 31.53
N SER A 303 11.54 -10.31 30.55
CA SER A 303 11.10 -10.20 29.15
C SER A 303 9.61 -10.48 28.98
N MET A 304 9.07 -11.44 29.74
CA MET A 304 7.63 -11.74 29.74
C MET A 304 6.80 -10.59 30.34
N GLU A 305 7.30 -9.95 31.41
CA GLU A 305 6.67 -8.79 32.02
C GLU A 305 6.69 -7.60 31.05
N ALA A 306 7.82 -7.32 30.44
CA ALA A 306 7.98 -6.26 29.45
C ALA A 306 7.08 -6.48 28.23
N ALA A 307 6.99 -7.71 27.72
CA ALA A 307 6.12 -8.07 26.63
C ALA A 307 4.63 -7.81 26.95
N LYS A 308 4.16 -8.27 28.12
CA LYS A 308 2.79 -8.03 28.59
C LYS A 308 2.49 -6.55 28.75
N THR A 309 3.41 -5.79 29.35
CA THR A 309 3.26 -4.35 29.55
C THR A 309 3.16 -3.60 28.21
N ALA A 310 4.06 -3.88 27.27
CA ALA A 310 4.03 -3.25 25.96
C ALA A 310 2.79 -3.62 25.14
N THR A 311 2.33 -4.87 25.24
CA THR A 311 1.07 -5.31 24.61
C THR A 311 -0.10 -4.51 25.15
N GLN A 312 -0.22 -4.32 26.47
CA GLN A 312 -1.29 -3.52 27.06
C GLN A 312 -1.22 -2.05 26.61
N ILE A 313 -0.02 -1.44 26.56
CA ILE A 313 0.18 -0.07 26.06
C ILE A 313 -0.31 0.04 24.59
N TYR A 314 0.03 -0.93 23.76
CA TYR A 314 -0.37 -0.96 22.37
C TYR A 314 -1.89 -1.08 22.21
N GLU A 315 -2.51 -2.02 22.92
CA GLU A 315 -3.96 -2.25 22.86
C GLU A 315 -4.74 -1.04 23.33
N ASP A 316 -4.38 -0.45 24.46
CA ASP A 316 -5.06 0.72 24.98
C ASP A 316 -4.92 1.95 24.08
N TYR A 317 -3.78 2.12 23.41
CA TYR A 317 -3.55 3.17 22.44
C TYR A 317 -4.32 2.91 21.13
N ARG A 318 -4.26 1.68 20.60
CA ARG A 318 -4.97 1.26 19.38
C ARG A 318 -6.49 1.42 19.53
N ASP A 319 -7.02 1.04 20.68
CA ASP A 319 -8.45 1.07 20.99
C ASP A 319 -8.95 2.46 21.41
N GLY A 320 -8.07 3.47 21.43
CA GLY A 320 -8.41 4.85 21.78
C GLY A 320 -8.70 5.10 23.27
N LYS A 321 -8.38 4.12 24.15
CA LYS A 321 -8.53 4.26 25.61
C LYS A 321 -7.56 5.27 26.21
N VAL A 322 -6.38 5.40 25.57
CA VAL A 322 -5.35 6.38 25.95
C VAL A 322 -4.88 7.14 24.72
N SER A 323 -4.45 8.39 24.88
CA SER A 323 -3.91 9.22 23.80
C SER A 323 -2.39 9.19 23.70
N LYS A 324 -1.71 8.47 24.60
CA LYS A 324 -0.24 8.40 24.69
C LYS A 324 0.21 7.01 25.11
N ARG A 325 1.32 6.57 24.55
CA ARG A 325 2.03 5.33 24.92
C ARG A 325 3.02 5.67 26.04
N ILE A 326 2.62 5.48 27.26
CA ILE A 326 3.42 5.83 28.44
C ILE A 326 4.22 4.61 28.89
N ILE A 327 5.53 4.72 28.91
CA ILE A 327 6.40 3.67 29.47
C ILE A 327 6.42 3.78 30.99
N PRO A 328 6.00 2.73 31.73
CA PRO A 328 6.03 2.74 33.19
C PRO A 328 7.45 2.85 33.74
N ASN A 329 7.57 3.44 34.93
CA ASN A 329 8.82 3.47 35.72
C ASN A 329 10.01 4.18 35.06
N VAL A 330 9.77 5.00 34.03
CA VAL A 330 10.80 5.85 33.38
C VAL A 330 10.45 7.31 33.63
N SER A 331 11.07 7.92 34.65
CA SER A 331 10.78 9.30 35.10
C SER A 331 10.94 10.34 33.95
N ALA A 332 11.96 10.17 33.12
CA ALA A 332 12.22 11.05 31.96
C ALA A 332 11.11 11.00 30.87
N LEU A 333 10.31 9.93 30.87
CA LEU A 333 9.19 9.72 29.94
C LEU A 333 7.81 9.93 30.59
N LYS A 334 7.77 10.37 31.85
CA LYS A 334 6.52 10.63 32.55
C LYS A 334 5.65 11.61 31.74
N ASN A 335 4.44 11.15 31.35
CA ASN A 335 3.49 11.90 30.54
C ASN A 335 3.95 12.21 29.07
N LYS A 336 5.03 11.65 28.58
CA LYS A 336 5.45 11.78 27.18
C LYS A 336 4.97 10.57 26.37
N ASP A 337 4.51 10.80 25.14
CA ASP A 337 4.18 9.72 24.21
C ASP A 337 5.46 9.07 23.67
N PHE A 338 5.59 7.76 23.85
CA PHE A 338 6.72 6.99 23.33
C PHE A 338 6.47 6.55 21.88
N SER A 339 6.69 7.45 20.92
CA SER A 339 6.42 7.25 19.49
C SER A 339 7.67 6.95 18.66
N TYR A 340 8.72 6.43 19.25
CA TYR A 340 9.96 6.10 18.57
C TYR A 340 9.80 4.88 17.65
N LEU A 341 10.50 4.91 16.51
CA LEU A 341 10.44 3.86 15.48
C LEU A 341 11.75 3.07 15.34
N TYR A 342 12.83 3.57 15.92
CA TYR A 342 14.17 2.99 15.82
C TYR A 342 14.83 2.91 17.17
N PHE A 343 15.70 1.93 17.34
CA PHE A 343 16.61 1.84 18.47
C PHE A 343 17.92 1.16 18.04
N MET A 344 19.00 1.46 18.72
CA MET A 344 20.29 0.80 18.58
C MET A 344 21.19 1.18 19.76
N THR A 345 22.37 0.56 19.85
CA THR A 345 23.36 0.97 20.84
C THR A 345 23.91 2.36 20.51
N HIS A 346 24.37 3.11 21.52
CA HIS A 346 25.01 4.42 21.32
C HIS A 346 26.16 4.35 20.31
N LYS A 347 27.02 3.32 20.44
CA LYS A 347 28.14 3.10 19.54
C LYS A 347 27.71 2.88 18.08
N ALA A 348 26.62 2.13 17.86
CA ALA A 348 26.09 1.93 16.50
C ALA A 348 25.55 3.22 15.91
N PHE A 349 24.88 4.04 16.72
CA PHE A 349 24.33 5.33 16.30
C PHE A 349 25.44 6.30 15.85
N GLU A 350 26.51 6.41 16.64
CA GLU A 350 27.70 7.22 16.32
C GLU A 350 28.41 6.74 15.05
N ASN A 351 28.62 5.42 14.93
CA ASN A 351 29.29 4.82 13.76
C ASN A 351 28.54 5.07 12.46
N LEU A 352 27.22 5.20 12.51
CA LEU A 352 26.39 5.49 11.35
C LEU A 352 26.39 6.98 10.99
N GLY A 353 26.94 7.85 11.85
CA GLY A 353 26.98 9.29 11.64
C GLY A 353 25.61 9.95 11.63
N LEU A 354 24.66 9.46 12.45
CA LEU A 354 23.32 10.00 12.55
C LEU A 354 23.32 11.30 13.39
N ASP A 355 22.50 12.26 13.01
CA ASP A 355 22.36 13.55 13.67
C ASP A 355 21.33 13.48 14.80
N GLU A 356 21.77 13.52 16.07
CA GLU A 356 20.90 13.42 17.24
C GLU A 356 19.75 14.45 17.24
N LYS A 357 20.00 15.69 16.80
CA LYS A 357 19.00 16.76 16.80
C LYS A 357 17.92 16.53 15.75
N LYS A 358 18.31 16.04 14.57
CA LYS A 358 17.35 15.73 13.48
C LYS A 358 16.62 14.40 13.70
N CYS A 359 17.26 13.46 14.39
CA CYS A 359 16.68 12.14 14.66
C CYS A 359 15.61 12.14 15.76
N ASP A 360 15.52 13.19 16.58
CA ASP A 360 14.64 13.25 17.78
C ASP A 360 14.88 12.04 18.71
N VAL A 361 15.95 12.10 19.48
CA VAL A 361 16.48 10.96 20.24
C VAL A 361 16.06 10.95 21.70
N PHE A 362 15.96 9.76 22.26
CA PHE A 362 15.88 9.48 23.68
C PHE A 362 16.91 8.40 24.07
N LYS A 363 17.76 8.68 25.04
CA LYS A 363 18.81 7.77 25.51
C LYS A 363 18.37 7.07 26.80
N TYR A 364 18.55 5.76 26.84
CA TYR A 364 18.28 4.93 28.01
C TYR A 364 19.26 3.75 28.06
N ASP A 365 20.00 3.64 29.15
CA ASP A 365 21.09 2.68 29.30
C ASP A 365 21.98 2.63 28.05
N ASP A 366 22.22 1.47 27.48
CA ASP A 366 23.05 1.30 26.29
C ASP A 366 22.31 1.60 24.98
N HIS A 367 21.02 1.93 25.03
CA HIS A 367 20.21 2.15 23.86
C HIS A 367 19.89 3.63 23.63
N ILE A 368 19.83 3.98 22.35
CA ILE A 368 19.30 5.24 21.84
C ILE A 368 18.05 4.92 21.01
N PHE A 369 16.94 5.57 21.37
CA PHE A 369 15.66 5.47 20.65
C PHE A 369 15.46 6.73 19.82
N PHE A 370 14.97 6.62 18.59
CA PHE A 370 14.81 7.78 17.72
C PHE A 370 13.65 7.63 16.72
N LYS A 371 13.14 8.78 16.23
CA LYS A 371 11.97 8.83 15.34
C LYS A 371 12.34 8.85 13.87
N ASN A 372 13.40 9.57 13.52
CA ASN A 372 13.75 9.84 12.13
C ASN A 372 15.16 9.30 11.86
N TRP A 373 15.37 8.72 10.68
CA TRP A 373 16.67 8.26 10.24
C TRP A 373 17.33 9.32 9.37
N VAL A 374 18.14 10.18 9.96
CA VAL A 374 18.79 11.32 9.29
C VAL A 374 20.26 11.37 9.63
N LYS A 375 21.11 11.38 8.60
CA LYS A 375 22.56 11.62 8.71
C LYS A 375 22.88 13.10 8.64
#